data_f97491e4819133b585b460ae768bcc39
#
_entry.id   f97491e4819133b585b460ae768bcc39
#
_cell.length_a   1.000
_cell.length_b   1.000
_cell.length_c   1.000
_cell.angle_alpha   90.00
_cell.angle_beta   90.00
_cell.angle_gamma   90.00
#
_symmetry.space_group_name_H-M   'P 1'
#
loop_
_entity.id
_entity.type
_entity.pdbx_description
1 polymer ?
#
loop_
_entity_poly.entity_id
_entity_poly.type
_entity_poly.pdbx_seq_one_letter_code
_entity_poly.pdbx_strand_id
1 'polypeptide(L)' 'MEQVVIALLLLVNNQITEARLQPDLSSCLKGKRQASRNTSNNIEYRCIKSKAELEKNIDGSYSIKNLF' A
#
# COMPACT_ATOMS: atom_id res chain seq x y z
N MET A 1 -11.01 3.05 -12.43
CA MET A 1 -10.78 1.66 -12.90
C MET A 1 -10.60 0.75 -11.70
N GLU A 2 -11.39 -0.29 -11.61
CA GLU A 2 -11.32 -1.24 -10.49
C GLU A 2 -10.53 -2.48 -10.88
N GLN A 3 -9.66 -2.93 -9.99
CA GLN A 3 -8.98 -4.22 -10.16
C GLN A 3 -8.44 -4.72 -8.84
N VAL A 4 -8.12 -6.01 -8.79
CA VAL A 4 -7.46 -6.60 -7.62
C VAL A 4 -5.99 -6.26 -7.68
N VAL A 5 -5.48 -5.68 -6.58
CA VAL A 5 -4.12 -5.21 -6.49
C VAL A 5 -3.48 -5.66 -5.18
N ILE A 6 -2.15 -5.59 -5.15
CA ILE A 6 -1.36 -5.72 -3.92
C ILE A 6 -1.06 -4.31 -3.44
N ALA A 7 -1.38 -4.03 -2.18
CA ALA A 7 -1.17 -2.71 -1.60
C ALA A 7 -0.32 -2.82 -0.32
N LEU A 8 0.61 -1.88 -0.17
CA LEU A 8 1.36 -1.69 1.05
C LEU A 8 0.67 -0.60 1.87
N LEU A 9 0.15 -0.98 3.03
CA LEU A 9 -0.54 -0.07 3.92
C LEU A 9 0.40 0.45 5.00
N LEU A 10 0.35 1.75 5.24
CA LEU A 10 1.00 2.39 6.37
C LEU A 10 -0.07 2.72 7.40
N LEU A 11 0.07 2.12 8.60
CA LEU A 11 -0.84 2.37 9.71
C LEU A 11 -0.12 3.14 10.81
N VAL A 12 -0.73 4.21 11.28
CA VAL A 12 -0.25 4.99 12.41
C VAL A 12 -1.34 4.96 13.47
N ASN A 13 -1.00 4.48 14.66
CA ASN A 13 -1.95 4.30 15.77
C ASN A 13 -3.18 3.47 15.34
N ASN A 14 -2.94 2.39 14.59
CA ASN A 14 -3.96 1.47 14.06
C ASN A 14 -4.89 2.09 13.03
N GLN A 15 -4.54 3.25 12.47
CA GLN A 15 -5.30 3.89 11.40
C GLN A 15 -4.51 3.90 10.11
N ILE A 16 -5.17 3.54 9.01
CA ILE A 16 -4.54 3.57 7.70
C ILE A 16 -4.35 5.03 7.27
N THR A 17 -3.10 5.45 7.12
CA THR A 17 -2.75 6.81 6.68
C THR A 17 -2.32 6.85 5.23
N GLU A 18 -1.86 5.72 4.69
CA GLU A 18 -1.39 5.65 3.31
C GLU A 18 -1.57 4.24 2.76
N ALA A 19 -1.91 4.14 1.48
CA ALA A 19 -1.96 2.87 0.76
C ALA A 19 -1.20 3.04 -0.55
N ARG A 20 -0.16 2.23 -0.76
CA ARG A 20 0.68 2.28 -1.96
C ARG A 20 0.45 1.06 -2.83
N LEU A 21 0.26 1.31 -4.13
CA LEU A 21 0.14 0.25 -5.11
C LEU A 21 1.49 -0.44 -5.31
N GLN A 22 1.49 -1.78 -5.22
CA GLN A 22 2.69 -2.59 -5.43
C GLN A 22 2.52 -3.48 -6.66
N PRO A 23 3.60 -3.78 -7.40
CA PRO A 23 3.49 -4.62 -8.60
C PRO A 23 3.19 -6.08 -8.28
N ASP A 24 3.64 -6.58 -7.14
CA ASP A 24 3.40 -7.95 -6.70
C ASP A 24 3.60 -8.09 -5.20
N LEU A 25 3.28 -9.27 -4.67
CA LEU A 25 3.39 -9.54 -3.23
C LEU A 25 4.84 -9.55 -2.76
N SER A 26 5.76 -10.08 -3.56
CA SER A 26 7.18 -10.09 -3.21
C SER A 26 7.73 -8.70 -3.00
N SER A 27 7.43 -7.77 -3.90
CA SER A 27 7.83 -6.36 -3.79
C SER A 27 7.22 -5.71 -2.57
N CYS A 28 5.94 -5.99 -2.28
CA CYS A 28 5.28 -5.47 -1.10
C CYS A 28 5.94 -5.94 0.19
N LEU A 29 6.21 -7.23 0.31
CA LEU A 29 6.86 -7.80 1.49
C LEU A 29 8.27 -7.27 1.67
N LYS A 30 9.01 -7.08 0.59
CA LYS A 30 10.35 -6.49 0.64
C LYS A 30 10.30 -5.05 1.15
N GLY A 31 9.37 -4.24 0.61
CA GLY A 31 9.18 -2.87 1.07
C GLY A 31 8.75 -2.79 2.52
N LYS A 32 7.81 -3.67 2.93
CA LYS A 32 7.38 -3.78 4.32
C LYS A 32 8.55 -4.09 5.25
N ARG A 33 9.39 -5.05 4.87
CA ARG A 33 10.54 -5.46 5.69
C ARG A 33 11.54 -4.33 5.83
N GLN A 34 11.85 -3.63 4.75
CA GLN A 34 12.79 -2.50 4.77
C GLN A 34 12.25 -1.33 5.59
N ALA A 35 10.98 -1.00 5.42
CA ALA A 35 10.34 0.10 6.13
C ALA A 35 10.21 -0.20 7.64
N SER A 36 9.93 -1.45 8.01
CA SER A 36 9.73 -1.84 9.40
C SER A 36 10.99 -1.75 10.25
N ARG A 37 12.17 -1.69 9.64
CA ARG A 37 13.43 -1.58 10.39
C ARG A 37 13.61 -0.25 11.10
N ASN A 38 12.95 0.79 10.61
CA ASN A 38 13.15 2.17 11.09
C ASN A 38 11.88 2.79 11.65
N THR A 39 10.92 1.95 12.07
CA THR A 39 9.63 2.46 12.56
C THR A 39 9.54 2.45 14.07
N SER A 40 8.74 3.36 14.61
CA SER A 40 8.38 3.38 16.01
C SER A 40 7.24 2.38 16.31
N ASN A 41 6.94 2.17 17.60
CA ASN A 41 5.96 1.18 18.03
C ASN A 41 4.52 1.46 17.57
N ASN A 42 4.21 2.71 17.22
CA ASN A 42 2.87 3.09 16.78
C ASN A 42 2.70 3.05 15.26
N ILE A 43 3.75 2.67 14.53
CA ILE A 43 3.72 2.57 13.07
C ILE A 43 3.78 1.10 12.66
N GLU A 44 2.87 0.70 11.75
CA GLU A 44 2.82 -0.65 11.23
C GLU A 44 2.68 -0.63 9.72
N TYR A 45 3.32 -1.57 9.06
CA TYR A 45 3.17 -1.78 7.62
C TYR A 45 2.49 -3.12 7.37
N ARG A 46 1.54 -3.15 6.45
CA ARG A 46 0.84 -4.38 6.06
C ARG A 46 0.76 -4.51 4.55
N CYS A 47 0.91 -5.75 4.08
CA CYS A 47 0.67 -6.08 2.68
C CYS A 47 -0.68 -6.77 2.57
N ILE A 48 -1.54 -6.26 1.70
CA ILE A 48 -2.85 -6.86 1.45
C ILE A 48 -3.07 -7.07 -0.04
N LYS A 49 -3.94 -8.01 -0.36
CA LYS A 49 -4.45 -8.20 -1.71
C LYS A 49 -5.94 -7.89 -1.67
N SER A 50 -6.38 -6.89 -2.41
CA SER A 50 -7.77 -6.44 -2.35
C SER A 50 -8.16 -5.76 -3.64
N LYS A 51 -9.47 -5.66 -3.87
CA LYS A 51 -10.02 -4.89 -4.97
C LYS A 51 -9.90 -3.41 -4.64
N ALA A 52 -9.44 -2.63 -5.61
CA ALA A 52 -9.24 -1.20 -5.43
C ALA A 52 -9.71 -0.44 -6.66
N GLU A 53 -10.15 0.80 -6.43
CA GLU A 53 -10.38 1.75 -7.51
C GLU A 53 -9.10 2.53 -7.74
N LEU A 54 -8.61 2.56 -8.98
CA LEU A 54 -7.35 3.19 -9.35
C LEU A 54 -7.60 4.49 -10.08
N GLU A 55 -6.68 5.44 -9.89
CA GLU A 55 -6.66 6.72 -10.58
C GLU A 55 -5.35 6.88 -11.32
N LYS A 56 -5.42 7.29 -12.58
CA LYS A 56 -4.22 7.54 -13.38
C LYS A 56 -3.68 8.93 -13.09
N ASN A 57 -2.40 9.01 -12.80
CA ASN A 57 -1.70 10.26 -12.54
C ASN A 57 -1.21 10.90 -13.83
N ILE A 58 -0.82 12.16 -13.77
CA ILE A 58 -0.33 12.93 -14.92
C ILE A 58 0.89 12.28 -15.55
N ASP A 59 1.76 11.68 -14.76
CA ASP A 59 2.97 11.02 -15.22
C ASP A 59 2.75 9.62 -15.79
N GLY A 60 1.51 9.16 -15.84
CA GLY A 60 1.16 7.85 -16.38
C GLY A 60 1.12 6.73 -15.33
N SER A 61 1.53 6.98 -14.09
CA SER A 61 1.44 6.00 -13.02
C SER A 61 0.01 5.91 -12.47
N TYR A 62 -0.25 4.89 -11.64
CA TYR A 62 -1.54 4.71 -11.00
C TYR A 62 -1.42 4.82 -9.49
N SER A 63 -2.45 5.40 -8.88
CA SER A 63 -2.59 5.48 -7.44
C SER A 63 -3.91 4.87 -7.01
N ILE A 64 -3.98 4.39 -5.76
CA ILE A 64 -5.21 3.85 -5.20
C ILE A 64 -6.10 5.02 -4.79
N LYS A 65 -7.28 5.11 -5.40
CA LYS A 65 -8.29 6.10 -5.05
C LYS A 65 -9.16 5.62 -3.90
N ASN A 66 -9.64 4.39 -3.99
CA ASN A 66 -10.41 3.73 -2.94
C ASN A 66 -9.97 2.28 -2.82
N LEU A 67 -9.91 1.79 -1.59
CA LEU A 67 -9.61 0.40 -1.29
C LEU A 67 -10.88 -0.26 -0.76
N PHE A 68 -11.27 -1.34 -1.40
CA PHE A 68 -12.50 -2.06 -1.03
C PHE A 68 -12.23 -3.27 -0.13
#